data_bdb95d56a352cb3b4bfaec1cf12acaf6
#
_entry.id   bdb95d56a352cb3b4bfaec1cf12acaf6
#
_cell.length_a   1.000
_cell.length_b   1.000
_cell.length_c   1.000
_cell.angle_alpha   90.00
_cell.angle_beta   90.00
_cell.angle_gamma   90.00
#
_symmetry.space_group_name_H-M   'P 1'
#
loop_
_entity.id
_entity.type
_entity.pdbx_description
1 polymer ?
#
loop_
_entity_poly.entity_id
_entity_poly.type
_entity_poly.pdbx_seq_one_letter_code
_entity_poly.pdbx_strand_id
1 'polypeptide(L)'
;MEVDALSELEKVEFPAPVGTLEAFHTGGGISTMPFAWEGKVRTMEYKTLRYPGHVAIMRPIRELGLISNEPIDVKGVSVVPRDVFIAAVQPRLSKPEGRDLVALRVRVSGTHQGTPASVSFQLLDYYDEERGISAMMRTTGYSLALTGLLQVQGEVMAQGVKTP
;
A
#
# COMPACT_ATOMS: atom_id res chain seq x y z
N MET A 1 16.52 -1.62 8.71
CA MET A 1 15.85 -2.03 9.97
C MET A 1 14.73 -2.97 9.59
N GLU A 2 14.66 -4.13 10.21
CA GLU A 2 13.55 -5.07 10.03
C GLU A 2 12.37 -4.63 10.90
N VAL A 3 11.17 -4.63 10.36
CA VAL A 3 9.95 -4.17 11.03
C VAL A 3 8.87 -5.23 10.81
N ASP A 4 8.20 -5.61 11.87
CA ASP A 4 7.12 -6.59 11.80
C ASP A 4 5.92 -6.09 11.01
N ALA A 5 5.34 -6.96 10.18
CA ALA A 5 4.06 -6.68 9.55
C ALA A 5 2.96 -6.49 10.61
N LEU A 6 2.02 -5.59 10.34
CA LEU A 6 0.93 -5.19 11.24
C LEU A 6 1.41 -4.48 12.53
N SER A 7 2.67 -3.99 12.55
CA SER A 7 3.21 -3.21 13.66
C SER A 7 3.03 -1.70 13.47
N GLU A 8 3.41 -0.95 14.49
CA GLU A 8 3.40 0.52 14.54
C GLU A 8 2.08 1.14 14.07
N LEU A 9 0.98 0.60 14.60
CA LEU A 9 -0.37 1.07 14.31
C LEU A 9 -0.56 2.51 14.77
N GLU A 10 -0.99 3.36 13.85
CA GLU A 10 -1.37 4.75 14.12
C GLU A 10 -2.69 5.12 13.44
N LYS A 11 -3.36 6.14 13.94
CA LYS A 11 -4.57 6.71 13.33
C LYS A 11 -4.20 7.87 12.43
N VAL A 12 -4.78 7.88 11.25
CA VAL A 12 -4.58 8.93 10.25
C VAL A 12 -5.93 9.48 9.81
N GLU A 13 -6.12 10.78 9.98
CA GLU A 13 -7.36 11.44 9.61
C GLU A 13 -7.34 11.86 8.13
N PHE A 14 -8.43 11.53 7.44
CA PHE A 14 -8.74 11.97 6.09
C PHE A 14 -10.05 12.78 6.08
N PRO A 15 -10.28 13.64 5.08
CA PRO A 15 -11.54 14.32 4.93
C PRO A 15 -12.73 13.39 4.81
N ALA A 16 -13.92 13.86 5.19
CA ALA A 16 -15.15 13.14 4.89
C ALA A 16 -15.30 12.90 3.38
N PRO A 17 -15.85 11.77 2.96
CA PRO A 17 -16.48 10.71 3.75
C PRO A 17 -15.51 9.62 4.27
N VAL A 18 -14.22 9.71 4.02
CA VAL A 18 -13.23 8.68 4.38
C VAL A 18 -13.04 8.56 5.90
N GLY A 19 -12.81 9.71 6.57
CA GLY A 19 -12.64 9.76 8.03
C GLY A 19 -11.33 9.15 8.52
N THR A 20 -11.37 8.56 9.71
CA THR A 20 -10.19 7.95 10.36
C THR A 20 -9.82 6.63 9.70
N LEU A 21 -8.55 6.48 9.35
CA LEU A 21 -7.94 5.22 8.90
C LEU A 21 -6.88 4.74 9.89
N GLU A 22 -6.59 3.46 9.87
CA GLU A 22 -5.45 2.83 10.53
C GLU A 22 -4.30 2.68 9.54
N ALA A 23 -3.12 3.20 9.93
CA ALA A 23 -1.87 3.03 9.20
C ALA A 23 -0.95 2.08 9.95
N PHE A 24 -0.36 1.12 9.26
CA PHE A 24 0.52 0.11 9.84
C PHE A 24 1.50 -0.44 8.81
N HIS A 25 2.59 -1.03 9.26
CA HIS A 25 3.57 -1.62 8.36
C HIS A 25 3.07 -2.88 7.67
N THR A 26 3.34 -2.92 6.35
CA THR A 26 3.25 -4.12 5.50
C THR A 26 4.54 -4.19 4.68
N GLY A 27 4.73 -5.18 3.84
CA GLY A 27 5.90 -5.24 2.95
C GLY A 27 5.74 -4.42 1.66
N GLY A 28 6.84 -3.94 1.08
CA GLY A 28 7.00 -3.66 -0.34
C GLY A 28 6.69 -2.27 -0.89
N GLY A 29 6.21 -1.32 -0.12
CA GLY A 29 5.72 -0.04 -0.65
C GLY A 29 6.77 0.96 -1.16
N ILE A 30 8.06 0.81 -0.79
CA ILE A 30 9.15 1.74 -1.15
C ILE A 30 10.36 1.06 -1.77
N SER A 31 10.18 -0.08 -2.39
CA SER A 31 11.20 -1.08 -2.79
C SER A 31 12.56 -0.54 -3.26
N THR A 32 12.60 0.48 -4.11
CA THR A 32 13.85 1.03 -4.68
C THR A 32 14.27 2.36 -4.08
N MET A 33 13.34 3.11 -3.50
CA MET A 33 13.61 4.44 -2.95
C MET A 33 14.68 4.47 -1.84
N PRO A 34 14.74 3.49 -0.90
CA PRO A 34 15.77 3.48 0.13
C PRO A 34 17.18 3.48 -0.43
N PHE A 35 17.42 2.75 -1.52
CA PHE A 35 18.73 2.70 -2.21
C PHE A 35 19.05 4.01 -2.92
N ALA A 36 18.05 4.61 -3.60
CA ALA A 36 18.24 5.87 -4.33
C ALA A 36 18.50 7.07 -3.40
N TRP A 37 17.98 7.01 -2.17
CA TRP A 37 18.04 8.10 -1.18
C TRP A 37 18.93 7.78 0.02
N GLU A 38 19.73 6.71 -0.05
CA GLU A 38 20.68 6.35 1.00
C GLU A 38 21.62 7.50 1.32
N GLY A 39 21.83 7.77 2.60
CA GLY A 39 22.65 8.90 3.08
C GLY A 39 22.02 10.30 2.94
N LYS A 40 20.89 10.44 2.22
CA LYS A 40 20.19 11.72 2.02
C LYS A 40 18.97 11.88 2.92
N VAL A 41 18.30 10.78 3.24
CA VAL A 41 17.09 10.74 4.08
C VAL A 41 17.35 9.90 5.30
N ARG A 42 17.05 10.42 6.49
CA ARG A 42 17.26 9.71 7.76
C ARG A 42 16.22 8.63 8.00
N THR A 43 14.99 8.91 7.66
CA THR A 43 13.85 8.01 7.86
C THR A 43 13.01 8.01 6.60
N MET A 44 12.71 6.81 6.10
CA MET A 44 11.78 6.58 5.01
C MET A 44 10.94 5.38 5.38
N GLU A 45 9.63 5.57 5.43
CA GLU A 45 8.70 4.52 5.79
C GLU A 45 7.49 4.51 4.88
N TYR A 46 6.88 3.34 4.79
CA TYR A 46 5.62 3.13 4.12
C TYR A 46 4.67 2.40 5.06
N LYS A 47 3.45 2.91 5.17
CA LYS A 47 2.37 2.25 5.92
C LYS A 47 1.16 2.07 5.03
N THR A 48 0.54 0.92 5.12
CA THR A 48 -0.74 0.63 4.46
C THR A 48 -1.87 1.22 5.28
N LEU A 49 -2.83 1.83 4.59
CA LEU A 49 -4.05 2.38 5.20
C LEU A 49 -5.21 1.38 5.09
N ARG A 50 -5.95 1.20 6.17
CA ARG A 50 -7.20 0.43 6.20
C ARG A 50 -8.19 1.09 7.14
N TYR A 51 -9.46 0.75 7.00
CA TYR A 51 -10.47 1.15 7.98
C TYR A 51 -10.21 0.50 9.35
N PRO A 52 -10.60 1.17 10.44
CA PRO A 52 -10.38 0.68 11.80
C PRO A 52 -10.92 -0.74 12.02
N GLY A 53 -10.14 -1.54 12.74
CA GLY A 53 -10.45 -2.93 13.05
C GLY A 53 -9.75 -3.96 12.16
N HIS A 54 -9.13 -3.55 11.06
CA HIS A 54 -8.40 -4.47 10.19
C HIS A 54 -7.24 -5.17 10.92
N VAL A 55 -6.41 -4.40 11.61
CA VAL A 55 -5.25 -4.96 12.35
C VAL A 55 -5.71 -5.86 13.50
N ALA A 56 -6.80 -5.48 14.19
CA ALA A 56 -7.36 -6.27 15.27
C ALA A 56 -7.82 -7.67 14.83
N ILE A 57 -8.25 -7.81 13.57
CA ILE A 57 -8.63 -9.10 12.97
C ILE A 57 -7.39 -9.84 12.45
N MET A 58 -6.55 -9.17 11.69
CA MET A 58 -5.46 -9.83 10.96
C MET A 58 -4.29 -10.26 11.86
N ARG A 59 -4.04 -9.54 12.94
CA ARG A 59 -2.97 -9.89 13.88
C ARG A 59 -3.18 -11.25 14.55
N PRO A 60 -4.33 -11.55 15.17
CA PRO A 60 -4.60 -12.90 15.71
C PRO A 60 -4.50 -13.99 14.65
N ILE A 61 -4.99 -13.77 13.44
CA ILE A 61 -4.91 -14.73 12.34
C ILE A 61 -3.44 -15.07 12.02
N ARG A 62 -2.56 -14.05 11.99
CA ARG A 62 -1.13 -14.23 11.79
C ARG A 62 -0.50 -14.98 12.97
N GLU A 63 -0.78 -14.55 14.19
CA GLU A 63 -0.21 -15.13 15.42
C GLU A 63 -0.60 -16.60 15.62
N LEU A 64 -1.80 -16.98 15.18
CA LEU A 64 -2.25 -18.37 15.15
C LEU A 64 -1.68 -19.20 14.00
N GLY A 65 -0.83 -18.60 13.16
CA GLY A 65 -0.16 -19.31 12.03
C GLY A 65 -1.06 -19.57 10.82
N LEU A 66 -2.27 -19.02 10.77
CA LEU A 66 -3.24 -19.28 9.69
C LEU A 66 -2.84 -18.68 8.34
N ILE A 67 -1.86 -17.78 8.31
CA ILE A 67 -1.28 -17.23 7.08
C ILE A 67 0.17 -17.67 6.84
N SER A 68 0.62 -18.75 7.52
CA SER A 68 1.93 -19.35 7.29
C SER A 68 2.00 -20.02 5.92
N ASN A 69 3.17 -19.91 5.28
CA ASN A 69 3.50 -20.67 4.06
C ASN A 69 4.13 -22.05 4.38
N GLU A 70 4.49 -22.30 5.66
CA GLU A 70 5.07 -23.56 6.07
C GLU A 70 3.98 -24.63 6.11
N PRO A 71 4.18 -25.76 5.38
CA PRO A 71 3.22 -26.85 5.38
C PRO A 71 3.09 -27.49 6.76
N ILE A 72 1.88 -27.90 7.12
CA ILE A 72 1.60 -28.69 8.31
C ILE A 72 0.93 -30.01 7.93
N ASP A 73 1.13 -31.06 8.74
CA ASP A 73 0.41 -32.31 8.57
C ASP A 73 -1.00 -32.21 9.17
N VAL A 74 -1.98 -32.52 8.34
CA VAL A 74 -3.39 -32.62 8.78
C VAL A 74 -3.89 -34.01 8.41
N LYS A 75 -3.89 -34.92 9.35
CA LYS A 75 -4.35 -36.32 9.18
C LYS A 75 -3.64 -37.04 8.02
N GLY A 76 -2.32 -36.87 7.91
CA GLY A 76 -1.50 -37.50 6.88
C GLY A 76 -1.51 -36.74 5.52
N VAL A 77 -2.10 -35.56 5.44
CA VAL A 77 -2.09 -34.71 4.25
C VAL A 77 -1.28 -33.44 4.55
N SER A 78 -0.29 -33.12 3.71
CA SER A 78 0.47 -31.87 3.80
C SER A 78 -0.39 -30.70 3.31
N VAL A 79 -0.59 -29.71 4.15
CA VAL A 79 -1.47 -28.56 3.89
C VAL A 79 -0.74 -27.27 4.22
N VAL A 80 -0.82 -26.29 3.33
CA VAL A 80 -0.34 -24.91 3.58
C VAL A 80 -1.48 -24.09 4.22
N PRO A 81 -1.33 -23.62 5.47
CA PRO A 81 -2.39 -22.91 6.19
C PRO A 81 -2.93 -21.68 5.43
N ARG A 82 -2.04 -20.91 4.82
CA ARG A 82 -2.39 -19.73 4.02
C ARG A 82 -3.33 -20.06 2.86
N ASP A 83 -3.12 -21.16 2.16
CA ASP A 83 -3.94 -21.52 1.00
C ASP A 83 -5.37 -21.88 1.45
N VAL A 84 -5.48 -22.59 2.56
CA VAL A 84 -6.79 -22.90 3.17
C VAL A 84 -7.49 -21.63 3.64
N PHE A 85 -6.75 -20.73 4.30
CA PHE A 85 -7.28 -19.45 4.75
C PHE A 85 -7.82 -18.63 3.57
N ILE A 86 -7.01 -18.47 2.49
CA ILE A 86 -7.42 -17.73 1.30
C ILE A 86 -8.67 -18.35 0.67
N ALA A 87 -8.69 -19.68 0.48
CA ALA A 87 -9.83 -20.38 -0.09
C ALA A 87 -11.12 -20.19 0.73
N ALA A 88 -10.99 -20.16 2.06
CA ALA A 88 -12.13 -19.97 2.96
C ALA A 88 -12.69 -18.55 2.97
N VAL A 89 -11.81 -17.52 2.87
CA VAL A 89 -12.24 -16.11 2.99
C VAL A 89 -12.58 -15.46 1.66
N GLN A 90 -11.95 -15.90 0.57
CA GLN A 90 -12.13 -15.29 -0.76
C GLN A 90 -13.59 -15.16 -1.19
N PRO A 91 -14.46 -16.19 -1.08
CA PRO A 91 -15.86 -16.06 -1.46
C PRO A 91 -16.65 -15.04 -0.63
N ARG A 92 -16.18 -14.77 0.60
CA ARG A 92 -16.80 -13.81 1.53
C ARG A 92 -16.34 -12.38 1.32
N LEU A 93 -15.09 -12.21 0.85
CA LEU A 93 -14.46 -10.90 0.65
C LEU A 93 -14.60 -10.39 -0.78
N SER A 94 -14.76 -11.28 -1.76
CA SER A 94 -14.96 -10.88 -3.15
C SER A 94 -16.32 -10.22 -3.34
N LYS A 95 -16.30 -8.96 -3.74
CA LYS A 95 -17.48 -8.17 -4.09
C LYS A 95 -17.27 -7.59 -5.50
N PRO A 96 -17.68 -8.29 -6.56
CA PRO A 96 -17.44 -7.86 -7.95
C PRO A 96 -17.97 -6.46 -8.28
N GLU A 97 -19.06 -6.06 -7.60
CA GLU A 97 -19.70 -4.75 -7.78
C GLU A 97 -19.25 -3.72 -6.73
N GLY A 98 -18.17 -4.02 -6.00
CA GLY A 98 -17.65 -3.13 -4.95
C GLY A 98 -17.13 -1.83 -5.55
N ARG A 99 -17.57 -0.68 -4.99
CA ARG A 99 -16.99 0.63 -5.26
C ARG A 99 -15.77 0.80 -4.37
N ASP A 100 -14.63 1.03 -5.00
CA ASP A 100 -13.38 1.23 -4.28
C ASP A 100 -13.07 2.72 -4.09
N LEU A 101 -12.13 2.98 -3.20
CA LEU A 101 -11.45 4.26 -3.07
C LEU A 101 -9.95 4.04 -2.87
N VAL A 102 -9.17 5.01 -3.31
CA VAL A 102 -7.73 5.10 -3.03
C VAL A 102 -7.49 6.33 -2.18
N ALA A 103 -6.86 6.12 -1.03
CA ALA A 103 -6.38 7.18 -0.14
C ALA A 103 -4.85 7.10 -0.06
N LEU A 104 -4.18 8.17 -0.41
CA LEU A 104 -2.72 8.27 -0.35
C LEU A 104 -2.34 9.56 0.34
N ARG A 105 -1.35 9.48 1.22
CA ARG A 105 -0.70 10.67 1.80
C ARG A 105 0.81 10.48 1.76
N VAL A 106 1.51 11.46 1.20
CA VAL A 106 2.96 11.54 1.22
C VAL A 106 3.35 12.77 2.01
N ARG A 107 4.17 12.60 3.05
CA ARG A 107 4.70 13.71 3.84
C ARG A 107 6.22 13.68 3.78
N VAL A 108 6.81 14.81 3.48
CA VAL A 108 8.25 15.02 3.49
C VAL A 108 8.56 16.16 4.46
N SER A 109 9.46 15.91 5.39
CA SER A 109 9.91 16.91 6.38
C SER A 109 11.43 16.99 6.36
N GLY A 110 11.95 18.19 6.50
CA GLY A 110 13.39 18.43 6.45
C GLY A 110 13.74 19.90 6.66
N THR A 111 14.80 20.32 6.01
CA THR A 111 15.28 21.72 6.03
C THR A 111 15.33 22.25 4.63
N HIS A 112 14.75 23.41 4.39
CA HIS A 112 14.83 24.15 3.15
C HIS A 112 15.49 25.52 3.42
N GLN A 113 16.63 25.80 2.80
CA GLN A 113 17.41 27.03 3.02
C GLN A 113 17.70 27.32 4.50
N GLY A 114 18.07 26.27 5.26
CA GLY A 114 18.39 26.37 6.68
C GLY A 114 17.19 26.43 7.64
N THR A 115 15.96 26.48 7.13
CA THR A 115 14.74 26.56 7.93
C THR A 115 13.97 25.24 7.90
N PRO A 116 13.42 24.77 9.02
CA PRO A 116 12.56 23.59 9.04
C PRO A 116 11.37 23.76 8.09
N ALA A 117 11.13 22.76 7.27
CA ALA A 117 10.06 22.75 6.27
C ALA A 117 9.40 21.38 6.19
N SER A 118 8.12 21.37 5.86
CA SER A 118 7.36 20.15 5.61
C SER A 118 6.40 20.36 4.44
N VAL A 119 6.27 19.35 3.60
CA VAL A 119 5.31 19.31 2.50
C VAL A 119 4.47 18.04 2.63
N SER A 120 3.18 18.15 2.36
CA SER A 120 2.26 17.01 2.37
C SER A 120 1.42 17.02 1.10
N PHE A 121 1.41 15.87 0.41
CA PHE A 121 0.51 15.60 -0.70
C PHE A 121 -0.55 14.61 -0.26
N GLN A 122 -1.78 14.82 -0.68
CA GLN A 122 -2.89 13.93 -0.42
C GLN A 122 -3.67 13.68 -1.70
N LEU A 123 -3.97 12.40 -1.94
CA LEU A 123 -4.86 11.95 -3.00
C LEU A 123 -6.03 11.22 -2.37
N LEU A 124 -7.23 11.56 -2.80
CA LEU A 124 -8.44 10.77 -2.61
C LEU A 124 -9.06 10.55 -3.98
N ASP A 125 -9.22 9.31 -4.36
CA ASP A 125 -9.83 8.91 -5.61
C ASP A 125 -10.90 7.86 -5.36
N TYR A 126 -11.99 7.94 -6.11
CA TYR A 126 -13.17 7.09 -5.95
C TYR A 126 -13.49 6.37 -7.24
N TYR A 127 -14.24 5.28 -7.14
CA TYR A 127 -14.80 4.62 -8.30
C TYR A 127 -15.50 5.61 -9.22
N ASP A 128 -15.20 5.53 -10.52
CA ASP A 128 -15.82 6.36 -11.56
C ASP A 128 -17.07 5.67 -12.09
N GLU A 129 -18.23 6.15 -11.63
CA GLU A 129 -19.53 5.57 -12.02
C GLU A 129 -19.85 5.78 -13.50
N GLU A 130 -19.37 6.87 -14.08
CA GLU A 130 -19.65 7.20 -15.50
C GLU A 130 -18.90 6.26 -16.45
N ARG A 131 -17.63 5.97 -16.10
CA ARG A 131 -16.75 5.14 -16.94
C ARG A 131 -16.66 3.69 -16.50
N GLY A 132 -17.21 3.35 -15.34
CA GLY A 132 -17.11 2.01 -14.77
C GLY A 132 -15.67 1.61 -14.42
N ILE A 133 -14.84 2.58 -13.98
CA ILE A 133 -13.41 2.37 -13.69
C ILE A 133 -13.16 2.51 -12.20
N SER A 134 -12.50 1.50 -11.61
CA SER A 134 -12.13 1.56 -10.20
C SER A 134 -11.05 2.62 -9.95
N ALA A 135 -11.04 3.20 -8.74
CA ALA A 135 -10.00 4.14 -8.33
C ALA A 135 -8.61 3.51 -8.42
N MET A 136 -8.47 2.24 -8.04
CA MET A 136 -7.21 1.50 -8.14
C MET A 136 -6.76 1.33 -9.60
N MET A 137 -7.67 0.97 -10.52
CA MET A 137 -7.35 0.88 -11.94
C MET A 137 -6.89 2.23 -12.51
N ARG A 138 -7.56 3.30 -12.14
CA ARG A 138 -7.25 4.64 -12.60
C ARG A 138 -5.90 5.14 -12.08
N THR A 139 -5.67 5.09 -10.78
CA THR A 139 -4.43 5.55 -10.16
C THR A 139 -3.21 4.73 -10.59
N THR A 140 -3.38 3.46 -10.90
CA THR A 140 -2.29 2.60 -11.39
C THR A 140 -2.11 2.74 -12.90
N GLY A 141 -3.17 2.56 -13.68
CA GLY A 141 -3.10 2.55 -15.14
C GLY A 141 -2.77 3.91 -15.74
N TYR A 142 -3.35 4.99 -15.21
CA TYR A 142 -3.09 6.33 -15.73
C TYR A 142 -1.68 6.81 -15.43
N SER A 143 -1.11 6.47 -14.27
CA SER A 143 0.28 6.81 -13.97
C SER A 143 1.26 6.14 -14.94
N LEU A 144 1.01 4.87 -15.29
CA LEU A 144 1.79 4.16 -16.31
C LEU A 144 1.62 4.79 -17.69
N ALA A 145 0.39 5.07 -18.11
CA ALA A 145 0.11 5.69 -19.41
C ALA A 145 0.72 7.09 -19.54
N LEU A 146 0.62 7.91 -18.49
CA LEU A 146 1.23 9.24 -18.46
C LEU A 146 2.76 9.17 -18.53
N THR A 147 3.38 8.24 -17.83
CA THR A 147 4.83 8.03 -17.91
C THR A 147 5.24 7.68 -19.35
N GLY A 148 4.52 6.77 -20.01
CA GLY A 148 4.75 6.43 -21.41
C GLY A 148 4.58 7.63 -22.35
N LEU A 149 3.57 8.47 -22.13
CA LEU A 149 3.34 9.68 -22.89
C LEU A 149 4.50 10.69 -22.74
N LEU A 150 4.94 10.92 -21.51
CA LEU A 150 6.07 11.80 -21.21
C LEU A 150 7.39 11.31 -21.85
N GLN A 151 7.58 9.99 -21.92
CA GLN A 151 8.71 9.40 -22.65
C GLN A 151 8.64 9.68 -24.15
N VAL A 152 7.48 9.51 -24.76
CA VAL A 152 7.28 9.80 -26.19
C VAL A 152 7.47 11.28 -26.51
N GLN A 153 7.06 12.17 -25.59
CA GLN A 153 7.24 13.61 -25.72
C GLN A 153 8.66 14.10 -25.44
N GLY A 154 9.55 13.21 -24.99
CA GLY A 154 10.93 13.54 -24.65
C GLY A 154 11.11 14.25 -23.30
N GLU A 155 10.06 14.32 -22.49
CA GLU A 155 10.11 14.90 -21.13
C GLU A 155 10.85 13.98 -20.13
N VAL A 156 10.85 12.69 -20.39
CA VAL A 156 11.61 11.69 -19.63
C VAL A 156 12.72 11.15 -20.52
N MET A 157 13.93 11.66 -20.33
CA MET A 157 15.09 11.36 -21.17
C MET A 157 15.97 10.21 -20.63
N ALA A 158 15.59 9.58 -19.52
CA ALA A 158 16.40 8.54 -18.90
C ALA A 158 16.48 7.28 -19.76
N GLN A 159 17.69 6.81 -20.07
CA GLN A 159 17.93 5.56 -20.78
C GLN A 159 18.10 4.40 -19.81
N GLY A 160 17.69 3.20 -20.23
CA GLY A 160 17.75 1.97 -19.45
C GLY A 160 16.60 1.83 -18.44
N VAL A 161 16.74 0.88 -17.51
CA VAL A 161 15.78 0.67 -16.41
C VAL A 161 16.03 1.71 -15.34
N LYS A 162 15.08 2.60 -15.16
CA LYS A 162 15.11 3.65 -14.13
C LYS A 162 13.85 3.60 -13.31
N THR A 163 13.98 3.93 -12.03
CA THR A 163 12.85 4.21 -11.15
C THR A 163 12.58 5.71 -11.14
N PRO A 164 11.32 6.12 -11.05
CA PRO A 164 10.97 7.54 -10.97
C PRO A 164 11.54 8.22 -9.74
#